data_03ccc69ad519ec2ca4e9274c29259eb6
#
_entry.id   03ccc69ad519ec2ca4e9274c29259eb6
#
_cell.length_a   1.000
_cell.length_b   1.000
_cell.length_c   1.000
_cell.angle_alpha   90.00
_cell.angle_beta   90.00
_cell.angle_gamma   90.00
#
_symmetry.space_group_name_H-M   'P 1'
#
loop_
_entity.id
_entity.type
_entity.pdbx_description
1 polymer ?
#
loop_
_entity_poly.entity_id
_entity_poly.type
_entity_poly.pdbx_seq_one_letter_code
_entity_poly.pdbx_strand_id
1 'polypeptide(L)'
;NDDPAGSLSITGTAQEDQVLGIASLLTDDDGMGTLSYQWNRGGTAVAGETGLTYTLGQADVGSAMTVTASYTDGHGTPESVTSSSTSTVQNVNDVASVAISGTAIEGEILTATVTDEDGTTGTITYAWNRDDSAITGATSSSYTLVQADVGSAMTVTVSYTDVYGTAESLTSDATASVANVNDVPSAGADQT
;
A
#
# COMPACT_ATOMS: atom_id res chain seq x y z
N ASN A 1 -45.18 -2.96 17.10
CA ASN A 1 -43.78 -3.19 16.70
C ASN A 1 -42.90 -3.24 17.92
N ASP A 2 -42.22 -4.38 18.15
CA ASP A 2 -41.21 -4.53 19.16
C ASP A 2 -39.82 -4.27 18.58
N ASP A 3 -38.92 -3.65 19.36
CA ASP A 3 -37.55 -3.37 18.91
C ASP A 3 -36.70 -4.65 18.93
N PRO A 4 -35.69 -4.77 18.03
CA PRO A 4 -34.75 -5.88 18.01
C PRO A 4 -34.08 -6.10 19.37
N ALA A 5 -34.02 -7.34 19.83
CA ALA A 5 -33.35 -7.74 21.05
C ALA A 5 -32.11 -8.61 20.75
N GLY A 6 -31.29 -8.86 21.78
CA GLY A 6 -30.06 -9.65 21.62
C GLY A 6 -28.83 -8.85 21.34
N SER A 7 -27.85 -9.41 20.59
CA SER A 7 -26.58 -8.75 20.35
C SER A 7 -26.06 -8.97 18.92
N LEU A 8 -25.44 -7.94 18.38
CA LEU A 8 -24.63 -7.99 17.17
C LEU A 8 -23.20 -7.57 17.55
N SER A 9 -22.22 -8.39 17.23
CA SER A 9 -20.84 -8.12 17.59
C SER A 9 -19.88 -8.53 16.47
N ILE A 10 -18.69 -7.94 16.48
CA ILE A 10 -17.59 -8.27 15.59
C ILE A 10 -16.62 -9.18 16.34
N THR A 11 -16.12 -10.21 15.65
CA THR A 11 -15.08 -11.12 16.12
C THR A 11 -13.84 -10.97 15.26
N GLY A 12 -12.68 -11.35 15.80
CA GLY A 12 -11.39 -11.21 15.11
C GLY A 12 -10.53 -10.10 15.73
N THR A 13 -9.36 -9.90 15.16
CA THR A 13 -8.39 -8.87 15.60
C THR A 13 -8.44 -7.69 14.65
N ALA A 14 -8.55 -6.47 15.18
CA ALA A 14 -8.51 -5.25 14.40
C ALA A 14 -7.05 -4.91 14.03
N GLN A 15 -6.52 -5.64 13.09
CA GLN A 15 -5.20 -5.48 12.51
C GLN A 15 -5.31 -5.71 11.01
N GLU A 16 -4.57 -4.99 10.23
CA GLU A 16 -4.47 -5.17 8.78
C GLU A 16 -4.22 -6.63 8.41
N ASP A 17 -4.71 -7.05 7.24
CA ASP A 17 -4.69 -8.42 6.72
C ASP A 17 -5.48 -9.45 7.53
N GLN A 18 -6.01 -9.08 8.70
CA GLN A 18 -6.85 -9.97 9.48
C GLN A 18 -8.30 -9.94 9.01
N VAL A 19 -8.97 -11.07 9.21
CA VAL A 19 -10.39 -11.24 8.87
C VAL A 19 -11.24 -10.96 10.11
N LEU A 20 -12.17 -10.03 9.99
CA LEU A 20 -13.24 -9.83 10.96
C LEU A 20 -14.45 -10.68 10.58
N GLY A 21 -15.15 -11.19 11.58
CA GLY A 21 -16.37 -11.97 11.44
C GLY A 21 -17.53 -11.35 12.20
N ILE A 22 -18.76 -11.71 11.82
CA ILE A 22 -19.99 -11.28 12.48
C ILE A 22 -20.47 -12.40 13.43
N ALA A 23 -20.77 -12.04 14.68
CA ALA A 23 -21.53 -12.87 15.60
C ALA A 23 -22.86 -12.17 15.90
N SER A 24 -23.97 -12.82 15.54
CA SER A 24 -25.32 -12.30 15.73
C SER A 24 -26.14 -13.26 16.59
N LEU A 25 -26.71 -12.72 17.65
CA LEU A 25 -27.71 -13.36 18.52
C LEU A 25 -28.98 -12.49 18.56
N LEU A 26 -29.29 -11.82 17.47
CA LEU A 26 -30.47 -10.95 17.34
C LEU A 26 -31.75 -11.81 17.37
N THR A 27 -32.76 -11.32 18.05
CA THR A 27 -34.13 -11.86 18.11
C THR A 27 -35.10 -10.71 17.95
N ASP A 28 -36.31 -11.01 17.53
CA ASP A 28 -37.41 -10.07 17.39
C ASP A 28 -38.72 -10.79 17.64
N ASP A 29 -39.54 -10.29 18.57
CA ASP A 29 -40.81 -10.92 18.95
C ASP A 29 -41.86 -10.81 17.83
N ASP A 30 -41.73 -9.80 16.96
CA ASP A 30 -42.56 -9.66 15.74
C ASP A 30 -42.07 -10.57 14.58
N GLY A 31 -40.96 -11.30 14.81
CA GLY A 31 -40.35 -12.25 13.88
C GLY A 31 -39.26 -11.64 13.01
N MET A 32 -38.14 -12.34 12.94
CA MET A 32 -37.00 -11.89 12.13
C MET A 32 -37.15 -12.26 10.66
N GLY A 33 -36.97 -11.30 9.79
CA GLY A 33 -36.75 -11.52 8.36
C GLY A 33 -35.33 -11.93 8.00
N THR A 34 -35.03 -11.96 6.72
CA THR A 34 -33.66 -12.23 6.24
C THR A 34 -32.74 -11.09 6.59
N LEU A 35 -31.66 -11.39 7.34
CA LEU A 35 -30.62 -10.42 7.68
C LEU A 35 -29.79 -10.06 6.46
N SER A 36 -29.55 -8.79 6.28
CA SER A 36 -28.51 -8.22 5.42
C SER A 36 -27.49 -7.47 6.28
N TYR A 37 -26.25 -7.42 5.82
CA TYR A 37 -25.16 -6.79 6.58
C TYR A 37 -24.49 -5.71 5.76
N GLN A 38 -23.94 -4.71 6.43
CA GLN A 38 -23.10 -3.67 5.85
C GLN A 38 -21.96 -3.36 6.81
N TRP A 39 -20.72 -3.56 6.35
CA TRP A 39 -19.54 -3.14 7.08
C TRP A 39 -19.33 -1.63 6.94
N ASN A 40 -18.91 -0.98 8.05
CA ASN A 40 -18.65 0.45 8.08
C ASN A 40 -17.26 0.71 8.66
N ARG A 41 -16.56 1.66 8.05
CA ARG A 41 -15.25 2.18 8.46
C ARG A 41 -15.45 3.58 9.03
N GLY A 42 -15.09 3.81 10.30
CA GLY A 42 -15.26 5.10 10.95
C GLY A 42 -16.70 5.67 10.85
N GLY A 43 -17.72 4.78 10.84
CA GLY A 43 -19.13 5.14 10.69
C GLY A 43 -19.61 5.33 9.25
N THR A 44 -18.74 5.20 8.24
CA THR A 44 -19.10 5.30 6.82
C THR A 44 -19.15 3.91 6.18
N ALA A 45 -20.20 3.61 5.41
CA ALA A 45 -20.34 2.34 4.74
C ALA A 45 -19.19 2.07 3.76
N VAL A 46 -18.61 0.86 3.86
CA VAL A 46 -17.61 0.37 2.90
C VAL A 46 -18.38 -0.23 1.73
N ALA A 47 -18.27 0.40 0.56
CA ALA A 47 -19.09 0.05 -0.59
C ALA A 47 -18.89 -1.42 -1.03
N GLY A 48 -20.00 -2.17 -1.12
CA GLY A 48 -20.01 -3.57 -1.53
C GLY A 48 -19.69 -4.59 -0.44
N GLU A 49 -19.25 -4.15 0.75
CA GLU A 49 -18.87 -5.05 1.84
C GLU A 49 -20.08 -5.44 2.69
N THR A 50 -20.76 -6.51 2.24
CA THR A 50 -22.01 -7.03 2.82
C THR A 50 -21.88 -8.49 3.29
N GLY A 51 -20.67 -9.06 3.24
CA GLY A 51 -20.39 -10.43 3.64
C GLY A 51 -20.44 -10.65 5.16
N LEU A 52 -20.50 -11.93 5.57
CA LEU A 52 -20.40 -12.33 6.97
C LEU A 52 -18.99 -12.12 7.53
N THR A 53 -18.03 -11.94 6.68
CA THR A 53 -16.63 -11.64 7.02
C THR A 53 -16.15 -10.45 6.20
N TYR A 54 -15.15 -9.75 6.73
CA TYR A 54 -14.48 -8.64 6.08
C TYR A 54 -12.98 -8.75 6.32
N THR A 55 -12.18 -8.68 5.27
CA THR A 55 -10.71 -8.64 5.38
C THR A 55 -10.28 -7.19 5.48
N LEU A 56 -9.58 -6.87 6.55
CA LEU A 56 -9.03 -5.52 6.76
C LEU A 56 -7.85 -5.28 5.81
N GLY A 57 -7.76 -4.10 5.23
CA GLY A 57 -6.64 -3.68 4.39
C GLY A 57 -6.14 -2.30 4.79
N GLN A 58 -5.12 -1.81 4.07
CA GLN A 58 -4.45 -0.53 4.31
C GLN A 58 -5.42 0.65 4.50
N ALA A 59 -6.51 0.68 3.74
CA ALA A 59 -7.52 1.74 3.85
C ALA A 59 -8.24 1.77 5.20
N ASP A 60 -8.25 0.66 5.97
CA ASP A 60 -8.91 0.54 7.28
C ASP A 60 -8.01 0.99 8.43
N VAL A 61 -6.70 1.02 8.22
CA VAL A 61 -5.72 1.37 9.25
C VAL A 61 -6.03 2.71 9.90
N GLY A 62 -5.98 2.75 11.23
CA GLY A 62 -6.33 3.92 12.03
C GLY A 62 -7.83 4.16 12.21
N SER A 63 -8.71 3.38 11.58
CA SER A 63 -10.17 3.46 11.71
C SER A 63 -10.71 2.36 12.62
N ALA A 64 -11.86 2.61 13.26
CA ALA A 64 -12.61 1.58 13.94
C ALA A 64 -13.72 1.05 13.02
N MET A 65 -13.99 -0.26 13.08
CA MET A 65 -14.99 -0.92 12.25
C MET A 65 -16.27 -1.19 13.03
N THR A 66 -17.41 -1.08 12.35
CA THR A 66 -18.71 -1.52 12.81
C THR A 66 -19.42 -2.31 11.72
N VAL A 67 -20.40 -3.11 12.10
CA VAL A 67 -21.31 -3.77 11.16
C VAL A 67 -22.74 -3.40 11.51
N THR A 68 -23.56 -3.09 10.50
CA THR A 68 -25.00 -2.87 10.62
C THR A 68 -25.70 -4.09 10.04
N ALA A 69 -26.57 -4.71 10.83
CA ALA A 69 -27.52 -5.72 10.36
C ALA A 69 -28.89 -5.03 10.12
N SER A 70 -29.54 -5.36 9.01
CA SER A 70 -30.86 -4.84 8.67
C SER A 70 -31.75 -5.97 8.18
N TYR A 71 -33.05 -5.91 8.52
CA TYR A 71 -34.07 -6.85 8.08
C TYR A 71 -35.45 -6.17 8.08
N THR A 72 -36.46 -6.87 7.60
CA THR A 72 -37.85 -6.47 7.76
C THR A 72 -38.52 -7.51 8.65
N ASP A 73 -39.19 -7.09 9.70
CA ASP A 73 -39.86 -7.98 10.65
C ASP A 73 -41.11 -8.69 10.04
N GLY A 74 -41.75 -9.55 10.78
CA GLY A 74 -42.94 -10.30 10.36
C GLY A 74 -44.17 -9.42 10.15
N HIS A 75 -44.18 -8.18 10.65
CA HIS A 75 -45.25 -7.19 10.47
C HIS A 75 -44.91 -6.17 9.35
N GLY A 76 -43.77 -6.27 8.70
CA GLY A 76 -43.35 -5.43 7.58
C GLY A 76 -42.60 -4.16 7.98
N THR A 77 -42.14 -4.05 9.24
CA THR A 77 -41.35 -2.91 9.70
C THR A 77 -39.86 -3.12 9.38
N PRO A 78 -39.17 -2.13 8.77
CA PRO A 78 -37.72 -2.17 8.59
C PRO A 78 -37.00 -1.96 9.92
N GLU A 79 -36.11 -2.89 10.27
CA GLU A 79 -35.33 -2.86 11.50
C GLU A 79 -33.82 -2.85 11.20
N SER A 80 -33.03 -2.23 12.10
CA SER A 80 -31.58 -2.23 11.97
C SER A 80 -30.87 -2.17 13.33
N VAL A 81 -29.77 -2.91 13.45
CA VAL A 81 -28.90 -2.91 14.63
C VAL A 81 -27.46 -2.72 14.18
N THR A 82 -26.73 -1.83 14.85
CA THR A 82 -25.30 -1.65 14.60
C THR A 82 -24.49 -2.17 15.78
N SER A 83 -23.41 -2.88 15.51
CA SER A 83 -22.51 -3.42 16.51
C SER A 83 -21.76 -2.31 17.27
N SER A 84 -21.21 -2.64 18.44
CA SER A 84 -20.12 -1.85 19.01
C SER A 84 -18.94 -1.81 18.02
N SER A 85 -18.18 -0.71 18.07
CA SER A 85 -16.98 -0.58 17.24
C SER A 85 -15.85 -1.47 17.74
N THR A 86 -14.98 -1.90 16.83
CA THR A 86 -13.68 -2.50 17.18
C THR A 86 -12.77 -1.45 17.83
N SER A 87 -11.60 -1.86 18.32
CA SER A 87 -10.47 -0.95 18.44
C SER A 87 -10.08 -0.43 17.04
N THR A 88 -9.25 0.62 16.98
CA THR A 88 -8.65 1.07 15.72
C THR A 88 -7.83 -0.04 15.09
N VAL A 89 -7.96 -0.21 13.77
CA VAL A 89 -7.17 -1.16 13.00
C VAL A 89 -5.70 -0.78 13.08
N GLN A 90 -4.87 -1.74 13.49
CA GLN A 90 -3.43 -1.58 13.58
C GLN A 90 -2.78 -1.84 12.23
N ASN A 91 -1.75 -1.08 11.91
CA ASN A 91 -0.92 -1.29 10.72
C ASN A 91 -0.10 -2.59 10.81
N VAL A 92 0.12 -3.21 9.68
CA VAL A 92 1.17 -4.23 9.46
C VAL A 92 2.09 -3.66 8.40
N ASN A 93 3.38 -3.66 8.64
CA ASN A 93 4.32 -3.10 7.68
C ASN A 93 4.30 -3.86 6.35
N ASP A 94 3.96 -3.16 5.28
CA ASP A 94 4.00 -3.68 3.92
C ASP A 94 5.42 -3.63 3.33
N VAL A 95 5.73 -4.61 2.49
CA VAL A 95 7.05 -4.66 1.84
C VAL A 95 7.07 -3.68 0.67
N ALA A 96 7.85 -2.62 0.80
CA ALA A 96 8.07 -1.67 -0.26
C ALA A 96 8.77 -2.27 -1.49
N SER A 97 8.66 -1.61 -2.62
CA SER A 97 9.38 -1.96 -3.84
C SER A 97 10.05 -0.74 -4.46
N VAL A 98 11.18 -0.95 -5.15
CA VAL A 98 11.85 0.07 -5.94
C VAL A 98 12.12 -0.46 -7.34
N ALA A 99 11.78 0.32 -8.36
CA ALA A 99 11.98 -0.01 -9.76
C ALA A 99 12.79 1.07 -10.46
N ILE A 100 13.66 0.65 -11.40
CA ILE A 100 14.36 1.54 -12.32
C ILE A 100 13.62 1.55 -13.65
N SER A 101 13.36 2.72 -14.19
CA SER A 101 12.84 2.95 -15.52
C SER A 101 13.85 3.76 -16.35
N GLY A 102 13.77 3.65 -17.68
CA GLY A 102 14.70 4.26 -18.63
C GLY A 102 15.44 3.20 -19.44
N THR A 103 16.28 3.63 -20.35
CA THR A 103 17.09 2.74 -21.22
C THR A 103 18.54 2.77 -20.76
N ALA A 104 19.13 1.59 -20.56
CA ALA A 104 20.53 1.46 -20.13
C ALA A 104 21.47 1.74 -21.33
N ILE A 105 21.54 2.99 -21.75
CA ILE A 105 22.41 3.48 -22.83
C ILE A 105 23.13 4.74 -22.30
N GLU A 106 24.40 4.88 -22.59
CA GLU A 106 25.18 6.06 -22.22
C GLU A 106 24.48 7.36 -22.67
N GLY A 107 24.46 8.37 -21.79
CA GLY A 107 23.79 9.66 -22.00
C GLY A 107 22.30 9.66 -21.64
N GLU A 108 21.65 8.50 -21.54
CA GLU A 108 20.24 8.39 -21.15
C GLU A 108 20.06 8.51 -19.63
N ILE A 109 18.82 8.83 -19.22
CA ILE A 109 18.45 9.01 -17.82
C ILE A 109 17.74 7.77 -17.33
N LEU A 110 18.21 7.23 -16.21
CA LEU A 110 17.48 6.25 -15.39
C LEU A 110 16.72 6.98 -14.29
N THR A 111 15.52 6.51 -13.99
CA THR A 111 14.67 7.06 -12.93
C THR A 111 14.24 5.94 -11.97
N ALA A 112 14.40 6.19 -10.67
CA ALA A 112 13.95 5.31 -9.61
C ALA A 112 12.53 5.70 -9.17
N THR A 113 11.65 4.70 -9.04
CA THR A 113 10.30 4.85 -8.48
C THR A 113 10.16 3.91 -7.29
N VAL A 114 9.70 4.45 -6.16
CA VAL A 114 9.40 3.68 -4.94
C VAL A 114 7.90 3.53 -4.83
N THR A 115 7.43 2.33 -4.48
CA THR A 115 6.03 2.03 -4.16
C THR A 115 5.98 1.34 -2.82
N ASP A 116 5.12 1.85 -1.93
CA ASP A 116 4.93 1.37 -0.56
C ASP A 116 3.47 1.62 -0.19
N GLU A 117 2.73 0.59 0.24
CA GLU A 117 1.33 0.75 0.64
C GLU A 117 1.20 1.52 1.95
N ASP A 118 2.19 1.41 2.85
CA ASP A 118 2.32 2.21 4.06
C ASP A 118 2.64 3.68 3.78
N GLY A 119 2.95 4.01 2.53
CA GLY A 119 3.21 5.35 2.06
C GLY A 119 4.64 5.85 2.31
N THR A 120 5.04 6.83 1.52
CA THR A 120 6.37 7.44 1.56
C THR A 120 6.27 8.92 1.95
N THR A 121 6.11 9.23 3.24
CA THR A 121 5.93 10.64 3.68
C THR A 121 7.21 11.36 4.08
N GLY A 122 8.32 10.71 4.09
CA GLY A 122 9.62 11.31 4.44
C GLY A 122 10.43 11.72 3.21
N THR A 123 11.63 12.25 3.48
CA THR A 123 12.63 12.41 2.44
C THR A 123 13.18 11.04 2.06
N ILE A 124 12.96 10.64 0.82
CA ILE A 124 13.60 9.44 0.26
C ILE A 124 15.04 9.80 -0.10
N THR A 125 15.98 9.01 0.40
CA THR A 125 17.39 9.09 0.01
C THR A 125 17.70 8.04 -1.04
N TYR A 126 18.54 8.38 -2.00
CA TYR A 126 18.94 7.51 -3.11
C TYR A 126 20.45 7.33 -3.12
N ALA A 127 20.89 6.15 -3.49
CA ALA A 127 22.30 5.85 -3.77
C ALA A 127 22.36 4.95 -5.00
N TRP A 128 22.80 5.50 -6.15
CA TRP A 128 23.01 4.72 -7.35
C TRP A 128 24.30 3.92 -7.24
N ASN A 129 24.27 2.70 -7.74
CA ASN A 129 25.40 1.80 -7.74
C ASN A 129 25.69 1.30 -9.15
N ARG A 130 26.97 1.08 -9.41
CA ARG A 130 27.51 0.46 -10.62
C ARG A 130 28.13 -0.87 -10.20
N ASP A 131 27.66 -2.00 -10.72
CA ASP A 131 28.09 -3.34 -10.33
C ASP A 131 28.25 -3.46 -8.79
N ASP A 132 27.19 -3.12 -8.05
CA ASP A 132 27.09 -3.11 -6.59
C ASP A 132 28.02 -2.12 -5.85
N SER A 133 28.76 -1.28 -6.57
CA SER A 133 29.62 -0.24 -5.98
C SER A 133 28.97 1.13 -6.04
N ALA A 134 28.83 1.81 -4.89
CA ALA A 134 28.15 3.10 -4.80
C ALA A 134 28.86 4.18 -5.64
N ILE A 135 28.09 4.93 -6.43
CA ILE A 135 28.57 6.07 -7.21
C ILE A 135 28.53 7.32 -6.34
N THR A 136 29.71 7.87 -6.01
CA THR A 136 29.80 9.04 -5.14
C THR A 136 29.01 10.23 -5.71
N GLY A 137 28.10 10.77 -4.89
CA GLY A 137 27.29 11.95 -5.26
C GLY A 137 26.06 11.66 -6.11
N ALA A 138 25.82 10.41 -6.55
CA ALA A 138 24.62 10.02 -7.28
C ALA A 138 23.46 9.75 -6.29
N THR A 139 22.85 10.83 -5.77
CA THR A 139 21.87 10.80 -4.67
C THR A 139 20.49 11.34 -5.06
N SER A 140 20.24 11.57 -6.34
CA SER A 140 18.94 12.00 -6.85
C SER A 140 18.06 10.81 -7.25
N SER A 141 16.74 11.01 -7.35
CA SER A 141 15.80 10.00 -7.87
C SER A 141 16.07 9.63 -9.34
N SER A 142 16.88 10.38 -10.04
CA SER A 142 17.33 10.08 -11.40
C SER A 142 18.84 10.15 -11.51
N TYR A 143 19.39 9.38 -12.45
CA TYR A 143 20.82 9.34 -12.74
C TYR A 143 21.04 9.33 -14.25
N THR A 144 21.91 10.21 -14.74
CA THR A 144 22.33 10.24 -16.15
C THR A 144 23.53 9.32 -16.32
N LEU A 145 23.38 8.32 -17.18
CA LEU A 145 24.44 7.36 -17.48
C LEU A 145 25.62 8.04 -18.17
N VAL A 146 26.83 7.71 -17.76
CA VAL A 146 28.08 8.26 -18.27
C VAL A 146 28.99 7.16 -18.84
N GLN A 147 30.02 7.53 -19.56
CA GLN A 147 30.99 6.60 -20.16
C GLN A 147 31.56 5.59 -19.15
N ALA A 148 31.73 6.00 -17.88
CA ALA A 148 32.21 5.09 -16.83
C ALA A 148 31.23 3.96 -16.48
N ASP A 149 29.94 4.07 -16.85
CA ASP A 149 28.90 3.08 -16.60
C ASP A 149 28.81 2.02 -17.70
N VAL A 150 29.43 2.29 -18.86
CA VAL A 150 29.36 1.39 -20.01
C VAL A 150 29.87 -0.01 -19.67
N GLY A 151 29.07 -1.02 -19.99
CA GLY A 151 29.32 -2.42 -19.71
C GLY A 151 28.89 -2.89 -18.33
N SER A 152 28.53 -1.98 -17.42
CA SER A 152 28.08 -2.28 -16.06
C SER A 152 26.57 -2.32 -15.94
N ALA A 153 26.05 -3.06 -14.96
CA ALA A 153 24.66 -3.02 -14.55
C ALA A 153 24.47 -1.97 -13.45
N MET A 154 23.32 -1.28 -13.48
CA MET A 154 22.98 -0.24 -12.52
C MET A 154 21.93 -0.73 -11.55
N THR A 155 22.09 -0.42 -10.26
CA THR A 155 21.08 -0.54 -9.22
C THR A 155 20.92 0.78 -8.48
N VAL A 156 19.81 0.94 -7.76
CA VAL A 156 19.63 2.05 -6.82
C VAL A 156 19.19 1.51 -5.48
N THR A 157 19.88 1.95 -4.42
CA THR A 157 19.44 1.72 -3.04
C THR A 157 18.68 2.94 -2.58
N VAL A 158 17.48 2.73 -2.01
CA VAL A 158 16.66 3.78 -1.43
C VAL A 158 16.51 3.54 0.06
N SER A 159 16.39 4.63 0.84
CA SER A 159 16.07 4.54 2.27
C SER A 159 15.19 5.71 2.66
N TYR A 160 14.17 5.45 3.49
CA TYR A 160 13.20 6.41 4.00
C TYR A 160 12.56 5.86 5.27
N THR A 161 11.65 6.63 5.84
CA THR A 161 10.74 6.15 6.89
C THR A 161 9.32 6.29 6.36
N ASP A 162 8.51 5.25 6.52
CA ASP A 162 7.11 5.23 6.07
C ASP A 162 6.21 6.15 6.93
N VAL A 163 4.91 6.18 6.62
CA VAL A 163 3.92 6.98 7.35
C VAL A 163 3.74 6.50 8.79
N TYR A 164 3.96 5.22 9.05
CA TYR A 164 3.76 4.60 10.37
C TYR A 164 5.04 4.51 11.19
N GLY A 165 6.17 5.01 10.66
CA GLY A 165 7.43 5.15 11.39
C GLY A 165 8.40 3.98 11.20
N THR A 166 8.16 3.07 10.25
CA THR A 166 9.09 1.99 9.92
C THR A 166 10.20 2.50 9.01
N ALA A 167 11.43 2.16 9.33
CA ALA A 167 12.58 2.51 8.49
C ALA A 167 12.75 1.47 7.39
N GLU A 168 12.63 1.93 6.14
CA GLU A 168 12.77 1.12 4.94
C GLU A 168 14.13 1.32 4.28
N SER A 169 14.72 0.22 3.79
CA SER A 169 15.95 0.24 3.00
C SER A 169 15.95 -0.92 2.02
N LEU A 170 15.90 -0.61 0.73
CA LEU A 170 15.78 -1.62 -0.31
C LEU A 170 16.59 -1.23 -1.55
N THR A 171 17.01 -2.24 -2.31
CA THR A 171 17.77 -2.06 -3.57
C THR A 171 16.96 -2.63 -4.72
N SER A 172 16.94 -1.91 -5.83
CA SER A 172 16.26 -2.34 -7.05
C SER A 172 16.88 -3.58 -7.68
N ASP A 173 16.12 -4.24 -8.56
CA ASP A 173 16.72 -5.13 -9.54
C ASP A 173 17.75 -4.36 -10.39
N ALA A 174 18.75 -5.10 -10.90
CA ALA A 174 19.77 -4.53 -11.77
C ALA A 174 19.22 -4.28 -13.19
N THR A 175 19.66 -3.20 -13.81
CA THR A 175 19.39 -2.97 -15.23
C THR A 175 20.14 -3.99 -16.11
N ALA A 176 19.85 -4.02 -17.40
CA ALA A 176 20.80 -4.55 -18.38
C ALA A 176 22.12 -3.75 -18.31
N SER A 177 23.20 -4.35 -18.80
CA SER A 177 24.48 -3.63 -18.94
C SER A 177 24.31 -2.40 -19.81
N VAL A 178 24.89 -1.28 -19.39
CA VAL A 178 24.83 -0.02 -20.10
C VAL A 178 25.52 -0.13 -21.47
N ALA A 179 24.77 0.16 -22.53
CA ALA A 179 25.29 0.15 -23.88
C ALA A 179 26.08 1.45 -24.16
N ASN A 180 27.17 1.33 -24.93
CA ASN A 180 27.97 2.46 -25.34
C ASN A 180 27.28 3.23 -26.47
N VAL A 181 27.40 4.55 -26.46
CA VAL A 181 27.15 5.42 -27.63
C VAL A 181 28.48 5.83 -28.20
N ASN A 182 28.68 5.56 -29.49
CA ASN A 182 29.96 5.91 -30.15
C ASN A 182 30.13 7.42 -30.23
N ASP A 183 31.07 7.96 -29.46
CA ASP A 183 31.41 9.38 -29.49
C ASP A 183 32.07 9.77 -30.81
N VAL A 184 31.63 10.90 -31.37
CA VAL A 184 32.32 11.50 -32.55
C VAL A 184 33.69 11.95 -32.08
N PRO A 185 34.80 11.51 -32.73
CA PRO A 185 36.12 11.99 -32.37
C PRO A 185 36.18 13.52 -32.44
N SER A 186 36.51 14.19 -31.34
CA SER A 186 36.80 15.62 -31.39
C SER A 186 38.11 15.80 -32.15
N ALA A 187 38.05 16.46 -33.29
CA ALA A 187 39.26 16.86 -34.00
C ALA A 187 40.09 17.73 -33.06
N GLY A 188 41.20 17.22 -32.58
CA GLY A 188 42.17 18.02 -31.82
C GLY A 188 42.51 19.26 -32.62
N ALA A 189 42.44 20.44 -31.98
CA ALA A 189 42.93 21.67 -32.59
C ALA A 189 44.40 21.44 -33.01
N ASP A 190 44.63 21.43 -34.31
CA ASP A 190 45.95 21.38 -34.87
C ASP A 190 46.75 22.58 -34.34
N GLN A 191 47.76 22.31 -33.52
CA GLN A 191 48.65 23.31 -32.98
C GLN A 191 49.66 23.66 -34.07
N THR A 192 49.38 24.70 -34.85
CA THR A 192 50.39 25.37 -35.69
C THR A 192 51.25 26.33 -34.89
#